data_b807ce963392ce2c18bd829034f9d067
#
_entry.id   b807ce963392ce2c18bd829034f9d067
#
_cell.length_a   1.000
_cell.length_b   1.000
_cell.length_c   1.000
_cell.angle_alpha   90.00
_cell.angle_beta   90.00
_cell.angle_gamma   90.00
#
_symmetry.space_group_name_H-M   'P 1'
#
loop_
_entity.id
_entity.type
_entity.pdbx_description
1 polymer ?
#
loop_
_entity_poly.entity_id
_entity_poly.type
_entity_poly.pdbx_seq_one_letter_code
_entity_poly.pdbx_strand_id
1 'polypeptide(L)'
;AGRFVMIVTSYAAPQGLRMRRNARVPARRIRGFTFIEIVVAIAIIAILATVVVPRVIGRVGEARVARAKSDVQALRTALDTYKLDNFNYPSTDQGLQALINKPGGQPEAANWKQTLDALPKDPWGRDYLYLVPGRQGEPFEVITYGSDGEPGGTGDAADLSSAQL
;
A
#
# COMPACT_ATOMS: atom_id res chain seq x y z
N ALA A 1 87.25 -52.60 -22.49
CA ALA A 1 86.15 -53.60 -22.34
C ALA A 1 85.01 -52.96 -21.62
N GLY A 2 84.00 -52.44 -22.32
CA GLY A 2 82.78 -51.84 -21.80
C GLY A 2 81.58 -52.40 -22.58
N ARG A 3 80.84 -53.25 -21.91
CA ARG A 3 79.62 -53.89 -22.48
C ARG A 3 78.47 -52.84 -22.45
N PHE A 4 77.97 -52.50 -23.65
CA PHE A 4 76.78 -51.68 -23.85
C PHE A 4 75.54 -52.60 -23.71
N VAL A 5 74.72 -52.43 -22.70
CA VAL A 5 73.47 -53.13 -22.51
C VAL A 5 72.39 -52.30 -23.13
N MET A 6 71.82 -52.77 -24.24
CA MET A 6 70.69 -52.17 -24.91
C MET A 6 69.38 -52.58 -24.20
N ILE A 7 68.74 -51.62 -23.51
CA ILE A 7 67.46 -51.84 -22.91
C ILE A 7 66.39 -51.57 -23.99
N VAL A 8 65.69 -52.62 -24.44
CA VAL A 8 64.53 -52.50 -25.33
C VAL A 8 63.34 -52.24 -24.49
N THR A 9 62.92 -50.98 -24.49
CA THR A 9 61.67 -50.59 -23.84
C THR A 9 60.44 -50.94 -24.74
N SER A 10 59.72 -51.95 -24.34
CA SER A 10 58.48 -52.37 -25.02
C SER A 10 57.39 -51.31 -24.76
N TYR A 11 56.97 -50.59 -25.79
CA TYR A 11 55.79 -49.71 -25.76
C TYR A 11 54.49 -50.57 -25.88
N ALA A 12 53.80 -50.68 -24.78
CA ALA A 12 52.43 -51.24 -24.77
C ALA A 12 51.45 -50.18 -25.29
N ALA A 13 50.70 -50.47 -26.33
CA ALA A 13 49.67 -49.65 -26.90
C ALA A 13 48.47 -49.46 -25.91
N PRO A 14 47.91 -48.27 -25.76
CA PRO A 14 46.74 -48.08 -24.89
C PRO A 14 45.51 -48.69 -25.54
N GLN A 15 44.90 -49.62 -24.82
CA GLN A 15 43.67 -50.29 -25.21
C GLN A 15 42.46 -49.35 -25.04
N GLY A 16 41.73 -49.14 -26.14
CA GLY A 16 40.29 -49.02 -26.17
C GLY A 16 39.66 -47.86 -25.38
N LEU A 17 39.58 -46.68 -26.01
CA LEU A 17 38.51 -45.72 -25.66
C LEU A 17 37.16 -46.36 -25.98
N ARG A 18 36.45 -46.86 -24.94
CA ARG A 18 35.03 -47.17 -25.02
C ARG A 18 34.26 -45.86 -25.25
N MET A 19 33.81 -45.65 -26.49
CA MET A 19 32.82 -44.61 -26.79
C MET A 19 31.59 -44.80 -25.90
N ARG A 20 31.41 -43.85 -24.94
CA ARG A 20 30.15 -43.74 -24.18
C ARG A 20 29.04 -43.49 -25.19
N ARG A 21 28.14 -44.47 -25.35
CA ARG A 21 26.89 -44.30 -26.03
C ARG A 21 26.15 -43.11 -25.39
N ASN A 22 26.03 -42.02 -26.15
CA ASN A 22 25.17 -40.90 -25.75
C ASN A 22 23.77 -41.42 -25.50
N ALA A 23 23.41 -41.49 -24.22
CA ALA A 23 22.02 -41.75 -23.84
C ALA A 23 21.21 -40.55 -24.37
N ARG A 24 20.38 -40.77 -25.36
CA ARG A 24 19.40 -39.77 -25.85
C ARG A 24 18.46 -39.50 -24.70
N VAL A 25 18.59 -38.31 -24.08
CA VAL A 25 17.62 -37.76 -23.13
C VAL A 25 16.30 -37.67 -23.91
N PRO A 26 15.20 -38.31 -23.44
CA PRO A 26 13.92 -38.21 -24.14
C PRO A 26 13.49 -36.75 -24.12
N ALA A 27 13.31 -36.14 -25.28
CA ALA A 27 12.78 -34.79 -25.40
C ALA A 27 11.37 -34.78 -24.79
N ARG A 28 11.21 -34.11 -23.65
CA ARG A 28 9.93 -33.90 -22.97
C ARG A 28 9.07 -33.10 -23.95
N ARG A 29 8.06 -33.75 -24.55
CA ARG A 29 7.10 -33.06 -25.42
C ARG A 29 6.35 -32.02 -24.57
N ILE A 30 6.69 -30.77 -24.78
CA ILE A 30 5.92 -29.65 -24.25
C ILE A 30 4.59 -29.64 -25.02
N ARG A 31 3.51 -30.03 -24.37
CA ARG A 31 2.16 -29.93 -24.95
C ARG A 31 1.78 -28.45 -24.92
N GLY A 32 1.64 -27.84 -26.07
CA GLY A 32 1.06 -26.51 -26.23
C GLY A 32 -0.44 -26.54 -25.93
N PHE A 33 -0.99 -25.43 -25.50
CA PHE A 33 -2.42 -25.25 -25.28
C PHE A 33 -3.17 -25.30 -26.64
N THR A 34 -4.34 -25.91 -26.63
CA THR A 34 -5.24 -25.86 -27.79
C THR A 34 -6.01 -24.55 -27.81
N PHE A 35 -6.42 -24.10 -29.01
CA PHE A 35 -7.25 -22.90 -29.14
C PHE A 35 -8.54 -22.98 -28.31
N ILE A 36 -9.21 -24.13 -28.33
CA ILE A 36 -10.45 -24.37 -27.59
C ILE A 36 -10.22 -24.30 -26.07
N GLU A 37 -9.07 -24.76 -25.57
CA GLU A 37 -8.72 -24.72 -24.16
C GLU A 37 -8.58 -23.28 -23.67
N ILE A 38 -7.96 -22.41 -24.48
CA ILE A 38 -7.88 -20.99 -24.16
C ILE A 38 -9.26 -20.32 -24.18
N VAL A 39 -10.10 -20.62 -25.19
CA VAL A 39 -11.46 -20.05 -25.28
C VAL A 39 -12.30 -20.47 -24.08
N VAL A 40 -12.25 -21.72 -23.67
CA VAL A 40 -12.99 -22.22 -22.49
C VAL A 40 -12.45 -21.56 -21.20
N ALA A 41 -11.11 -21.43 -21.07
CA ALA A 41 -10.52 -20.79 -19.91
C ALA A 41 -10.95 -19.33 -19.75
N ILE A 42 -10.91 -18.52 -20.83
CA ILE A 42 -11.37 -17.13 -20.77
C ILE A 42 -12.88 -17.01 -20.51
N ALA A 43 -13.69 -17.92 -21.04
CA ALA A 43 -15.12 -17.94 -20.76
C ALA A 43 -15.41 -18.19 -19.27
N ILE A 44 -14.72 -19.13 -18.64
CA ILE A 44 -14.85 -19.40 -17.20
C ILE A 44 -14.41 -18.19 -16.38
N ILE A 45 -13.25 -17.59 -16.72
CA ILE A 45 -12.75 -16.38 -16.03
C ILE A 45 -13.76 -15.24 -16.15
N ALA A 46 -14.35 -15.02 -17.33
CA ALA A 46 -15.35 -13.99 -17.55
C ALA A 46 -16.58 -14.17 -16.64
N ILE A 47 -17.10 -15.40 -16.52
CA ILE A 47 -18.24 -15.72 -15.65
C ILE A 47 -17.87 -15.46 -14.17
N LEU A 48 -16.71 -15.93 -13.72
CA LEU A 48 -16.27 -15.74 -12.34
C LEU A 48 -16.02 -14.25 -12.01
N ALA A 49 -15.49 -13.48 -12.96
CA ALA A 49 -15.21 -12.06 -12.78
C ALA A 49 -16.49 -11.25 -12.47
N THR A 50 -17.63 -11.60 -13.07
CA THR A 50 -18.90 -10.88 -12.83
C THR A 50 -19.38 -10.96 -11.37
N VAL A 51 -19.02 -12.01 -10.65
CA VAL A 51 -19.42 -12.23 -9.25
C VAL A 51 -18.37 -11.70 -8.27
N VAL A 52 -17.09 -11.86 -8.59
CA VAL A 52 -15.98 -11.54 -7.67
C VAL A 52 -15.67 -10.05 -7.63
N VAL A 53 -15.63 -9.39 -8.80
CA VAL A 53 -15.23 -7.98 -8.90
C VAL A 53 -16.07 -7.04 -8.05
N PRO A 54 -17.43 -7.07 -8.07
CA PRO A 54 -18.25 -6.16 -7.26
C PRO A 54 -18.01 -6.32 -5.75
N ARG A 55 -17.78 -7.55 -5.28
CA ARG A 55 -17.53 -7.83 -3.86
C ARG A 55 -16.20 -7.28 -3.37
N VAL A 56 -15.18 -7.32 -4.22
CA VAL A 56 -13.85 -6.80 -3.88
C VAL A 56 -13.88 -5.27 -3.82
N ILE A 57 -14.52 -4.62 -4.78
CA ILE A 57 -14.62 -3.15 -4.83
C ILE A 57 -15.35 -2.62 -3.60
N GLY A 58 -16.47 -3.23 -3.19
CA GLY A 58 -17.20 -2.83 -1.97
C GLY A 58 -16.34 -2.90 -0.70
N ARG A 59 -15.56 -3.96 -0.52
CA ARG A 59 -14.65 -4.10 0.64
C ARG A 59 -13.52 -3.07 0.67
N VAL A 60 -13.03 -2.66 -0.49
CA VAL A 60 -12.02 -1.59 -0.58
C VAL A 60 -12.62 -0.25 -0.14
N GLY A 61 -13.84 0.07 -0.52
CA GLY A 61 -14.56 1.27 -0.05
C GLY A 61 -14.73 1.27 1.47
N GLU A 62 -15.23 0.17 2.05
CA GLU A 62 -15.39 0.02 3.51
C GLU A 62 -14.06 0.19 4.26
N ALA A 63 -12.96 -0.38 3.75
CA ALA A 63 -11.65 -0.25 4.36
C ALA A 63 -11.13 1.21 4.32
N ARG A 64 -11.40 1.95 3.24
CA ARG A 64 -11.07 3.38 3.13
C ARG A 64 -11.85 4.21 4.14
N VAL A 65 -13.15 3.98 4.27
CA VAL A 65 -14.00 4.64 5.27
C VAL A 65 -13.51 4.35 6.69
N ALA A 66 -13.16 3.09 7.00
CA ALA A 66 -12.63 2.73 8.30
C ALA A 66 -11.29 3.43 8.60
N ARG A 67 -10.40 3.55 7.61
CA ARG A 67 -9.16 4.30 7.74
C ARG A 67 -9.44 5.79 7.97
N ALA A 68 -10.32 6.42 7.19
CA ALA A 68 -10.68 7.83 7.38
C ALA A 68 -11.21 8.11 8.78
N LYS A 69 -12.06 7.23 9.34
CA LYS A 69 -12.52 7.33 10.73
C LYS A 69 -11.37 7.30 11.74
N SER A 70 -10.41 6.39 11.54
CA SER A 70 -9.24 6.30 12.40
C SER A 70 -8.37 7.56 12.31
N ASP A 71 -8.16 8.10 11.10
CA ASP A 71 -7.38 9.31 10.89
C ASP A 71 -8.06 10.53 11.54
N VAL A 72 -9.39 10.67 11.42
CA VAL A 72 -10.18 11.74 12.07
C VAL A 72 -10.07 11.64 13.60
N GLN A 73 -10.14 10.45 14.17
CA GLN A 73 -9.96 10.24 15.61
C GLN A 73 -8.55 10.59 16.08
N ALA A 74 -7.53 10.24 15.30
CA ALA A 74 -6.15 10.61 15.60
C ALA A 74 -5.94 12.13 15.55
N LEU A 75 -6.49 12.82 14.56
CA LEU A 75 -6.47 14.27 14.44
C LEU A 75 -7.20 14.95 15.62
N ARG A 76 -8.36 14.41 16.02
CA ARG A 76 -9.09 14.89 17.20
C ARG A 76 -8.23 14.78 18.45
N THR A 77 -7.60 13.63 18.70
CA THR A 77 -6.72 13.43 19.86
C THR A 77 -5.53 14.41 19.84
N ALA A 78 -4.95 14.65 18.66
CA ALA A 78 -3.85 15.59 18.50
C ALA A 78 -4.29 17.04 18.78
N LEU A 79 -5.49 17.44 18.33
CA LEU A 79 -6.08 18.75 18.62
C LEU A 79 -6.40 18.93 20.11
N ASP A 80 -6.91 17.90 20.77
CA ASP A 80 -7.15 17.92 22.21
C ASP A 80 -5.83 18.04 22.99
N THR A 81 -4.79 17.35 22.55
CA THR A 81 -3.43 17.50 23.14
C THR A 81 -2.89 18.91 22.93
N TYR A 82 -3.03 19.48 21.74
CA TYR A 82 -2.64 20.86 21.45
C TYR A 82 -3.35 21.84 22.39
N LYS A 83 -4.67 21.67 22.60
CA LYS A 83 -5.45 22.50 23.53
C LYS A 83 -4.99 22.37 24.98
N LEU A 84 -4.61 21.18 25.44
CA LEU A 84 -4.07 20.99 26.80
C LEU A 84 -2.79 21.79 27.02
N ASP A 85 -1.92 21.86 26.01
CA ASP A 85 -0.68 22.62 26.11
C ASP A 85 -0.91 24.14 25.95
N ASN A 86 -1.79 24.56 25.04
CA ASN A 86 -1.94 25.98 24.65
C ASN A 86 -3.24 26.65 25.14
N PHE A 87 -4.11 25.92 25.85
CA PHE A 87 -5.42 26.35 26.38
C PHE A 87 -6.49 26.67 25.32
N ASN A 88 -6.14 26.70 24.05
CA ASN A 88 -7.02 26.98 22.93
C ASN A 88 -6.77 25.98 21.80
N TYR A 89 -7.79 25.75 20.98
CA TYR A 89 -7.60 25.10 19.68
C TYR A 89 -6.94 26.07 18.68
N PRO A 90 -6.23 25.57 17.66
CA PRO A 90 -5.80 26.41 16.55
C PRO A 90 -7.01 27.10 15.91
N SER A 91 -6.86 28.32 15.40
CA SER A 91 -7.91 28.92 14.57
C SER A 91 -8.08 28.20 13.24
N THR A 92 -9.19 28.44 12.53
CA THR A 92 -9.39 27.91 11.17
C THR A 92 -8.24 28.30 10.23
N ASP A 93 -7.72 29.53 10.33
CA ASP A 93 -6.60 30.01 9.53
C ASP A 93 -5.26 29.34 9.87
N GLN A 94 -5.04 29.02 11.16
CA GLN A 94 -3.89 28.25 11.61
C GLN A 94 -3.96 26.80 11.13
N GLY A 95 -5.17 26.27 11.03
CA GLY A 95 -5.46 24.95 10.47
C GLY A 95 -4.78 23.80 11.20
N LEU A 96 -4.85 22.62 10.62
CA LEU A 96 -4.18 21.42 11.11
C LEU A 96 -2.65 21.52 11.04
N GLN A 97 -2.10 22.49 10.26
CA GLN A 97 -0.65 22.72 10.19
C GLN A 97 -0.07 23.12 11.55
N ALA A 98 -0.88 23.70 12.44
CA ALA A 98 -0.51 24.01 13.81
C ALA A 98 -0.08 22.78 14.64
N LEU A 99 -0.46 21.56 14.23
CA LEU A 99 -0.04 20.31 14.88
C LEU A 99 1.38 19.88 14.52
N ILE A 100 1.93 20.40 13.41
CA ILE A 100 3.26 20.06 12.91
C ILE A 100 4.23 21.21 13.10
N ASN A 101 3.77 22.45 12.86
CA ASN A 101 4.59 23.66 12.90
C ASN A 101 3.99 24.66 13.87
N LYS A 102 4.85 25.38 14.62
CA LYS A 102 4.37 26.45 15.49
C LYS A 102 3.61 27.50 14.66
N PRO A 103 2.30 27.69 14.91
CA PRO A 103 1.52 28.65 14.15
C PRO A 103 1.87 30.08 14.56
N GLY A 104 1.74 31.01 13.61
CA GLY A 104 1.72 32.43 13.87
C GLY A 104 0.29 32.94 14.13
N GLY A 105 0.15 34.21 14.49
CA GLY A 105 -1.14 34.86 14.66
C GLY A 105 -1.85 34.53 15.97
N GLN A 106 -3.18 34.70 15.98
CA GLN A 106 -4.02 34.48 17.16
C GLN A 106 -4.94 33.28 16.96
N PRO A 107 -5.20 32.49 18.04
CA PRO A 107 -4.62 32.58 19.39
C PRO A 107 -3.12 32.20 19.39
N GLU A 108 -2.33 32.86 20.22
CA GLU A 108 -0.90 32.58 20.36
C GLU A 108 -0.68 31.22 21.01
N ALA A 109 0.17 30.41 20.41
CA ALA A 109 0.57 29.09 20.92
C ALA A 109 1.86 29.23 21.77
N ALA A 110 1.73 29.78 22.98
CA ALA A 110 2.88 30.07 23.84
C ALA A 110 3.63 28.80 24.26
N ASN A 111 2.92 27.73 24.55
CA ASN A 111 3.48 26.43 24.96
C ASN A 111 3.47 25.40 23.83
N TRP A 112 3.61 25.87 22.58
CA TRP A 112 3.52 24.97 21.42
C TRP A 112 4.53 23.82 21.49
N LYS A 113 4.01 22.64 21.20
CA LYS A 113 4.78 21.42 20.97
C LYS A 113 4.27 20.75 19.72
N GLN A 114 5.18 20.18 18.97
CA GLN A 114 4.80 19.34 17.83
C GLN A 114 4.01 18.12 18.32
N THR A 115 2.79 17.93 17.79
CA THR A 115 1.90 16.85 18.20
C THR A 115 1.88 15.73 17.17
N LEU A 116 2.14 16.04 15.90
CA LEU A 116 2.21 15.08 14.79
C LEU A 116 3.49 15.30 13.98
N ASP A 117 4.05 14.23 13.44
CA ASP A 117 5.21 14.30 12.53
C ASP A 117 4.79 14.78 11.13
N ALA A 118 3.60 14.38 10.68
CA ALA A 118 3.02 14.79 9.40
C ALA A 118 1.49 14.73 9.45
N LEU A 119 0.81 15.57 8.66
CA LEU A 119 -0.63 15.47 8.49
C LEU A 119 -0.96 14.30 7.58
N PRO A 120 -1.89 13.43 8.00
CA PRO A 120 -2.40 12.39 7.11
C PRO A 120 -3.21 13.02 5.98
N LYS A 121 -3.14 12.41 4.80
CA LYS A 121 -4.14 12.60 3.76
C LYS A 121 -5.24 11.57 3.91
N ASP A 122 -6.44 11.96 3.52
CA ASP A 122 -7.55 11.02 3.51
C ASP A 122 -7.27 9.84 2.56
N PRO A 123 -8.00 8.73 2.64
CA PRO A 123 -7.79 7.56 1.80
C PRO A 123 -8.00 7.77 0.29
N TRP A 124 -8.51 8.94 -0.09
CA TRP A 124 -8.71 9.36 -1.48
C TRP A 124 -7.67 10.40 -1.95
N GLY A 125 -6.70 10.76 -1.05
CA GLY A 125 -5.53 11.59 -1.37
C GLY A 125 -5.72 13.09 -1.12
N ARG A 126 -6.82 13.51 -0.50
CA ARG A 126 -7.12 14.91 -0.16
C ARG A 126 -6.70 15.26 1.26
N ASP A 127 -6.62 16.54 1.55
CA ASP A 127 -6.38 17.04 2.89
C ASP A 127 -7.70 17.05 3.68
N TYR A 128 -7.62 16.78 4.99
CA TYR A 128 -8.75 16.96 5.90
C TYR A 128 -9.05 18.44 6.08
N LEU A 129 -10.32 18.79 6.05
CA LEU A 129 -10.81 20.13 6.36
C LEU A 129 -10.90 20.32 7.87
N TYR A 130 -10.61 21.53 8.33
CA TYR A 130 -10.67 21.91 9.74
C TYR A 130 -11.40 23.22 9.92
N LEU A 131 -12.33 23.23 10.85
CA LEU A 131 -13.17 24.38 11.15
C LEU A 131 -13.22 24.63 12.66
N VAL A 132 -13.11 25.89 13.07
CA VAL A 132 -13.31 26.37 14.44
C VAL A 132 -14.15 27.65 14.42
N PRO A 133 -15.33 27.65 15.04
CA PRO A 133 -16.04 26.52 15.63
C PRO A 133 -16.55 25.52 14.58
N GLY A 134 -16.89 24.31 15.01
CA GLY A 134 -17.56 23.32 14.16
C GLY A 134 -18.94 23.78 13.71
N ARG A 135 -19.47 23.20 12.62
CA ARG A 135 -20.72 23.62 11.96
C ARG A 135 -21.97 23.44 12.84
N GLN A 136 -21.96 22.53 13.80
CA GLN A 136 -23.08 22.23 14.70
C GLN A 136 -22.85 22.73 16.13
N GLY A 137 -21.83 23.57 16.35
CA GLY A 137 -21.52 24.17 17.64
C GLY A 137 -20.46 23.42 18.44
N GLU A 138 -19.84 22.38 17.86
CA GLU A 138 -18.67 21.76 18.47
C GLU A 138 -17.50 22.74 18.54
N PRO A 139 -16.56 22.54 19.49
CA PRO A 139 -15.37 23.37 19.60
C PRO A 139 -14.54 23.44 18.32
N PHE A 140 -14.50 22.34 17.57
CA PHE A 140 -13.89 22.24 16.26
C PHE A 140 -14.53 21.09 15.47
N GLU A 141 -14.30 21.05 14.17
CA GLU A 141 -14.72 19.96 13.30
C GLU A 141 -13.61 19.63 12.30
N VAL A 142 -13.32 18.30 12.17
CA VAL A 142 -12.45 17.75 11.13
C VAL A 142 -13.31 16.93 10.17
N ILE A 143 -13.17 17.20 8.87
CA ILE A 143 -14.09 16.66 7.85
C ILE A 143 -13.30 16.08 6.69
N THR A 144 -13.80 15.00 6.13
CA THR A 144 -13.49 14.57 4.75
C THR A 144 -14.79 14.31 4.00
N TYR A 145 -14.83 14.67 2.71
CA TYR A 145 -15.98 14.50 1.83
C TYR A 145 -15.93 13.17 1.05
N GLY A 146 -15.39 12.10 1.65
CA GLY A 146 -15.44 10.78 1.06
C GLY A 146 -14.78 10.67 -0.32
N SER A 147 -15.22 9.72 -1.15
CA SER A 147 -14.57 9.41 -2.43
C SER A 147 -14.84 10.44 -3.53
N ASP A 148 -15.98 11.13 -3.51
CA ASP A 148 -16.34 12.13 -4.50
C ASP A 148 -15.78 13.54 -4.22
N GLY A 149 -15.46 13.84 -2.95
CA GLY A 149 -14.91 15.13 -2.54
C GLY A 149 -15.94 16.25 -2.50
N GLU A 150 -17.22 15.91 -2.50
CA GLU A 150 -18.33 16.86 -2.45
C GLU A 150 -19.19 16.62 -1.19
N PRO A 151 -19.82 17.65 -0.62
CA PRO A 151 -20.70 17.50 0.53
C PRO A 151 -21.86 16.55 0.28
N GLY A 152 -22.07 15.58 1.18
CA GLY A 152 -23.17 14.61 1.10
C GLY A 152 -22.71 13.21 0.76
N GLY A 153 -23.34 12.58 -0.23
CA GLY A 153 -23.00 11.23 -0.68
C GLY A 153 -23.45 10.10 0.23
N THR A 154 -23.16 8.86 -0.18
CA THR A 154 -23.48 7.63 0.56
C THR A 154 -22.36 6.60 0.41
N GLY A 155 -22.26 5.68 1.36
CA GLY A 155 -21.23 4.63 1.31
C GLY A 155 -19.82 5.20 1.47
N ASP A 156 -18.94 4.97 0.52
CA ASP A 156 -17.58 5.50 0.52
C ASP A 156 -17.49 6.97 0.05
N ALA A 157 -18.55 7.51 -0.55
CA ALA A 157 -18.72 8.93 -0.87
C ALA A 157 -19.36 9.73 0.28
N ALA A 158 -19.77 9.10 1.36
CA ALA A 158 -20.37 9.81 2.49
C ALA A 158 -19.35 10.69 3.22
N ASP A 159 -19.81 11.87 3.66
CA ASP A 159 -19.04 12.75 4.54
C ASP A 159 -18.71 12.05 5.85
N LEU A 160 -17.50 12.25 6.32
CA LEU A 160 -17.05 11.84 7.65
C LEU A 160 -16.62 13.08 8.43
N SER A 161 -17.24 13.29 9.59
CA SER A 161 -16.98 14.41 10.49
C SER A 161 -16.61 13.91 11.88
N SER A 162 -15.67 14.62 12.54
CA SER A 162 -15.36 14.39 13.94
C SER A 162 -16.53 14.66 14.89
N ALA A 163 -17.55 15.40 14.45
CA ALA A 163 -18.78 15.64 15.19
C ALA A 163 -19.69 14.41 15.27
N GLN A 164 -19.52 13.42 14.40
CA GLN A 164 -20.34 12.22 14.30
C GLN A 164 -19.64 10.96 14.85
N LEU A 165 -18.38 11.10 15.30
CA LEU A 165 -17.54 10.05 15.86
C LEU A 165 -17.35 10.27 17.39
#